data_c37d03a514ba4b43e478ce0b9d5080c2
#
_entry.id   c37d03a514ba4b43e478ce0b9d5080c2
#
_cell.length_a   1.000
_cell.length_b   1.000
_cell.length_c   1.000
_cell.angle_alpha   90.00
_cell.angle_beta   90.00
_cell.angle_gamma   90.00
#
_symmetry.space_group_name_H-M   'P 1'
#
loop_
_entity.id
_entity.type
_entity.pdbx_description
1 polymer ?
#
loop_
_entity_poly.entity_id
_entity_poly.type
_entity_poly.pdbx_seq_one_letter_code
_entity_poly.pdbx_strand_id
1 'polypeptide(L)' 'MNITLRQIKYFVSTAESGSLSTAAKSLNISQSAITTAIQGLERDI' A
#
# COMPACT_ATOMS: atom_id res chain seq x y z
N MET A 1 -0.74 -17.04 5.25
CA MET A 1 -0.66 -15.73 4.61
C MET A 1 0.22 -14.80 5.40
N ASN A 2 1.13 -14.10 4.71
CA ASN A 2 2.03 -13.15 5.35
C ASN A 2 1.58 -11.71 5.14
N ILE A 3 0.29 -11.50 5.28
CA ILE A 3 -0.28 -10.17 5.11
C ILE A 3 -0.31 -9.47 6.45
N THR A 4 0.28 -8.28 6.50
CA THR A 4 0.30 -7.49 7.72
C THR A 4 -0.79 -6.43 7.68
N LEU A 5 -1.15 -5.92 8.85
CA LEU A 5 -2.10 -4.83 8.94
C LEU A 5 -1.61 -3.61 8.16
N ARG A 6 -0.30 -3.40 8.15
CA ARG A 6 0.31 -2.30 7.40
C ARG A 6 0.04 -2.40 5.90
N GLN A 7 0.16 -3.61 5.35
CA GLN A 7 -0.10 -3.84 3.94
C GLN A 7 -1.56 -3.52 3.58
N ILE A 8 -2.48 -3.96 4.43
CA ILE A 8 -3.90 -3.68 4.23
C ILE A 8 -4.16 -2.19 4.28
N LYS A 9 -3.55 -1.51 5.23
CA LYS A 9 -3.69 -0.07 5.40
C LYS A 9 -3.20 0.67 4.16
N TYR A 10 -2.07 0.26 3.60
CA TYR A 10 -1.51 0.87 2.40
C TYR A 10 -2.43 0.66 1.20
N PHE A 11 -2.97 -0.54 1.09
CA PHE A 11 -3.88 -0.88 0.00
C PHE A 11 -5.13 0.00 0.05
N VAL A 12 -5.73 0.10 1.24
CA VAL A 12 -6.93 0.92 1.43
C VAL A 12 -6.66 2.39 1.14
N SER A 13 -5.53 2.90 1.62
CA SER A 13 -5.15 4.29 1.37
C SER A 13 -5.00 4.57 -0.12
N THR A 14 -4.40 3.63 -0.85
CA THR A 14 -4.24 3.78 -2.28
C THR A 14 -5.58 3.79 -3.00
N ALA A 15 -6.47 2.90 -2.61
CA ALA A 15 -7.80 2.81 -3.19
C ALA A 15 -8.60 4.09 -2.95
N GLU A 16 -8.51 4.62 -1.74
CA GLU A 16 -9.24 5.83 -1.38
C GLU A 16 -8.68 7.09 -2.06
N SER A 17 -7.35 7.16 -2.19
CA SER A 17 -6.68 8.29 -2.81
C SER A 17 -6.81 8.31 -4.32
N GLY A 18 -6.96 7.14 -4.91
CA GLY A 18 -7.01 7.00 -6.35
C GLY A 18 -5.64 6.96 -7.02
N SER A 19 -4.55 7.08 -6.27
CA SER A 19 -3.21 6.98 -6.84
C SER A 19 -2.18 6.64 -5.79
N LEU A 20 -1.11 5.96 -6.23
CA LEU A 20 0.00 5.58 -5.36
C LEU A 20 0.73 6.82 -4.84
N SER A 21 0.92 7.80 -5.70
CA SER A 21 1.60 9.05 -5.33
C SER A 21 0.91 9.75 -4.18
N THR A 22 -0.39 9.92 -4.30
CA THR A 22 -1.18 10.61 -3.28
C THR A 22 -1.18 9.82 -1.98
N ALA A 23 -1.34 8.51 -2.07
CA ALA A 23 -1.33 7.66 -0.89
C ALA A 23 0.02 7.73 -0.17
N ALA A 24 1.11 7.70 -0.92
CA ALA A 24 2.45 7.79 -0.34
C ALA A 24 2.64 9.10 0.41
N LYS A 25 2.19 10.19 -0.15
CA LYS A 25 2.28 11.49 0.51
C LYS A 25 1.45 11.51 1.79
N SER A 26 0.25 10.98 1.72
CA SER A 26 -0.66 10.94 2.84
C SER A 26 -0.08 10.14 4.00
N LEU A 27 0.62 9.06 3.70
CA LEU A 27 1.22 8.18 4.70
C LEU A 27 2.65 8.57 5.05
N ASN A 28 3.18 9.59 4.37
CA ASN A 28 4.54 10.10 4.60
C ASN A 28 5.60 9.02 4.38
N ILE A 29 5.43 8.25 3.30
CA ILE A 29 6.37 7.20 2.92
C ILE A 29 6.65 7.32 1.43
N SER A 30 7.64 6.54 0.94
CA SER A 30 7.97 6.55 -0.47
C SER A 30 6.94 5.77 -1.26
N GLN A 31 6.79 6.14 -2.53
CA GLN A 31 5.89 5.43 -3.44
C GLN A 31 6.34 3.98 -3.60
N SER A 32 7.64 3.74 -3.60
CA SER A 32 8.19 2.38 -3.68
C SER A 32 7.75 1.52 -2.52
N ALA A 33 7.67 2.10 -1.33
CA ALA A 33 7.26 1.36 -0.14
C ALA A 33 5.82 0.86 -0.28
N ILE A 34 4.92 1.71 -0.77
CA ILE A 34 3.54 1.32 -1.00
C ILE A 34 3.44 0.25 -2.08
N THR A 35 4.15 0.45 -3.18
CA THR A 35 4.12 -0.50 -4.29
C THR A 35 4.57 -1.88 -3.84
N THR A 36 5.66 -1.94 -3.08
CA THR A 36 6.18 -3.19 -2.57
C THR A 36 5.18 -3.87 -1.63
N ALA A 37 4.55 -3.11 -0.76
CA ALA A 37 3.58 -3.65 0.17
C ALA A 37 2.36 -4.22 -0.56
N ILE A 38 1.86 -3.51 -1.56
CA ILE A 38 0.70 -3.96 -2.33
C ILE A 38 1.04 -5.20 -3.16
N GLN A 39 2.24 -5.25 -3.74
CA GLN A 39 2.66 -6.43 -4.48
C GLN A 39 2.75 -7.66 -3.60
N GLY A 40 3.23 -7.49 -2.36
CA GLY A 40 3.27 -8.57 -1.41
C GLY A 40 1.87 -9.06 -1.05
N LEU A 41 0.93 -8.14 -0.90
CA LEU A 41 -0.45 -8.47 -0.61
C LEU A 41 -1.09 -9.27 -1.75
N GLU A 42 -0.87 -8.82 -2.99
CA GLU A 42 -1.41 -9.50 -4.17
C GLU A 42 -0.83 -10.90 -4.34
N ARG A 43 0.45 -11.06 -4.01
CA ARG A 43 1.12 -12.36 -4.13
C ARG A 43 0.58 -13.38 -3.14
N ASP A 44 0.19 -12.94 -1.96
CA ASP A 44 -0.26 -13.83 -0.89
C ASP A 44 -1.74 -14.16 -0.93
N ILE A 45 -2.47 -13.55 -1.84
CA ILE A 45 -3.91 -13.82 -1.99
C ILE A 45 -4.20 -14.72 -3.22
#